data_c9fb067bb39756be8eeb7b457d209813
#
_entry.id   c9fb067bb39756be8eeb7b457d209813
#
_cell.length_a   1.000
_cell.length_b   1.000
_cell.length_c   1.000
_cell.angle_alpha   90.00
_cell.angle_beta   90.00
_cell.angle_gamma   90.00
#
_symmetry.space_group_name_H-M   'P 1'
#
loop_
_entity.id
_entity.type
_entity.pdbx_description
1 polymer ?
#
loop_
_entity_poly.entity_id
_entity_poly.type
_entity_poly.pdbx_seq_one_letter_code
_entity_poly.pdbx_strand_id
1 'polypeptide(L)'
;KGASVLYLPDQDYGYKKSIFLDFFNHKALTVIFPSLLVKRTHCKVFLLTLVKEGDFYEANIEQLMLTGESVEEDLKIVNSAIESFAQKHKSEYFWIHRRFKNRPEGEKSFYPDSALRKEWL
;
A
#
# COMPACT_ATOMS: atom_id res chain seq x y z
N LYS A 1 -10.49 -21.19 15.22
CA LYS A 1 -11.59 -20.31 14.71
C LYS A 1 -10.96 -19.35 13.74
N GLY A 2 -11.50 -19.28 12.50
CA GLY A 2 -11.04 -18.34 11.49
C GLY A 2 -11.33 -16.89 11.90
N ALA A 3 -10.40 -15.98 11.60
CA ALA A 3 -10.57 -14.55 11.76
C ALA A 3 -10.19 -13.84 10.46
N SER A 4 -10.80 -12.69 10.20
CA SER A 4 -10.43 -11.83 9.08
C SER A 4 -9.76 -10.57 9.63
N VAL A 5 -8.74 -10.10 8.94
CA VAL A 5 -8.01 -8.87 9.26
C VAL A 5 -8.15 -7.92 8.10
N LEU A 6 -8.66 -6.71 8.33
CA LEU A 6 -8.63 -5.62 7.38
C LEU A 6 -7.35 -4.80 7.61
N TYR A 7 -6.66 -4.48 6.52
CA TYR A 7 -5.40 -3.77 6.57
C TYR A 7 -5.23 -2.84 5.35
N LEU A 8 -4.57 -1.70 5.54
CA LEU A 8 -4.30 -0.70 4.50
C LEU A 8 -2.80 -0.73 4.14
N PRO A 9 -2.39 -1.52 3.14
CA PRO A 9 -0.97 -1.75 2.84
C PRO A 9 -0.29 -0.62 2.06
N ASP A 10 -1.07 0.29 1.49
CA ASP A 10 -0.63 1.39 0.64
C ASP A 10 -0.15 2.64 1.41
N GLN A 11 -0.14 2.57 2.74
CA GLN A 11 0.29 3.69 3.58
C GLN A 11 1.74 3.54 4.01
N ASP A 12 2.42 4.68 4.15
CA ASP A 12 3.76 4.75 4.71
C ASP A 12 3.69 4.87 6.24
N TYR A 13 3.97 3.77 6.93
CA TYR A 13 3.98 3.69 8.41
C TYR A 13 5.36 3.97 9.03
N GLY A 14 6.34 4.43 8.23
CA GLY A 14 7.71 4.67 8.67
C GLY A 14 8.60 3.43 8.55
N TYR A 15 9.84 3.57 8.99
CA TYR A 15 10.90 2.58 8.76
C TYR A 15 10.72 1.25 9.50
N LYS A 16 9.99 1.27 10.61
CA LYS A 16 9.82 0.06 11.44
C LYS A 16 8.98 -0.98 10.70
N LYS A 17 9.57 -2.16 10.48
CA LYS A 17 8.91 -3.28 9.75
C LYS A 17 8.45 -2.91 8.35
N SER A 18 9.25 -2.12 7.65
CA SER A 18 9.03 -1.73 6.26
C SER A 18 10.31 -1.89 5.46
N ILE A 19 10.16 -2.06 4.15
CA ILE A 19 11.26 -2.08 3.18
C ILE A 19 10.94 -1.13 2.04
N PHE A 20 11.98 -0.61 1.38
CA PHE A 20 11.80 0.18 0.17
C PHE A 20 11.55 -0.74 -1.04
N LEU A 21 10.41 -0.56 -1.68
CA LEU A 21 10.06 -1.21 -2.93
C LEU A 21 9.52 -0.18 -3.92
N ASP A 22 9.56 -0.55 -5.19
CA ASP A 22 9.02 0.32 -6.23
C ASP A 22 7.49 0.41 -6.11
N PHE A 23 7.00 1.63 -6.25
CA PHE A 23 5.61 2.00 -6.41
C PHE A 23 5.57 3.15 -7.41
N PHE A 24 4.96 2.95 -8.58
CA PHE A 24 5.05 3.86 -9.73
C PHE A 24 6.50 4.23 -10.10
N ASN A 25 7.39 3.24 -10.16
CA ASN A 25 8.83 3.38 -10.44
C ASN A 25 9.60 4.27 -9.45
N HIS A 26 9.05 4.52 -8.28
CA HIS A 26 9.71 5.26 -7.21
C HIS A 26 9.76 4.43 -5.92
N LYS A 27 10.88 4.48 -5.23
CA LYS A 27 11.02 3.80 -3.93
C LYS A 27 10.03 4.34 -2.92
N ALA A 28 9.20 3.45 -2.36
CA ALA A 28 8.25 3.76 -1.30
C ALA A 28 8.40 2.76 -0.17
N LEU A 29 8.36 3.23 1.08
CA LEU A 29 8.35 2.33 2.23
C LEU A 29 7.08 1.50 2.23
N THR A 30 7.24 0.20 2.15
CA THR A 30 6.15 -0.77 2.12
C THR A 30 6.27 -1.68 3.31
N VAL A 31 5.21 -1.76 4.11
CA VAL A 31 5.19 -2.53 5.35
C VAL A 31 5.16 -4.02 5.05
N ILE A 32 5.93 -4.81 5.82
CA ILE A 32 6.12 -6.25 5.58
C ILE A 32 5.01 -7.12 6.17
N PHE A 33 4.04 -6.53 6.85
CA PHE A 33 3.00 -7.25 7.60
C PHE A 33 2.22 -8.28 6.77
N PRO A 34 1.76 -8.00 5.53
CA PRO A 34 1.00 -8.97 4.75
C PRO A 34 1.77 -10.27 4.52
N SER A 35 3.04 -10.19 4.11
CA SER A 35 3.89 -11.35 3.88
C SER A 35 4.16 -12.13 5.19
N LEU A 36 4.45 -11.41 6.28
CA LEU A 36 4.65 -12.07 7.58
C LEU A 36 3.40 -12.77 8.09
N LEU A 37 2.22 -12.21 7.82
CA LEU A 37 0.96 -12.85 8.22
C LEU A 37 0.75 -14.15 7.44
N VAL A 38 0.96 -14.13 6.14
CA VAL A 38 0.89 -15.34 5.30
C VAL A 38 1.88 -16.41 5.78
N LYS A 39 3.14 -16.01 6.01
CA LYS A 39 4.18 -16.93 6.51
C LYS A 39 3.78 -17.62 7.81
N ARG A 40 3.11 -16.92 8.72
CA ARG A 40 2.76 -17.44 10.05
C ARG A 40 1.46 -18.22 10.09
N THR A 41 0.51 -17.87 9.24
CA THR A 41 -0.88 -18.36 9.36
C THR A 41 -1.37 -19.09 8.13
N HIS A 42 -0.62 -19.05 7.02
CA HIS A 42 -1.02 -19.56 5.71
C HIS A 42 -2.40 -19.03 5.26
N CYS A 43 -2.73 -17.79 5.69
CA CYS A 43 -4.00 -17.16 5.31
C CYS A 43 -4.01 -16.79 3.82
N LYS A 44 -5.22 -16.69 3.28
CA LYS A 44 -5.43 -16.09 1.96
C LYS A 44 -5.48 -14.57 2.10
N VAL A 45 -4.92 -13.89 1.11
CA VAL A 45 -4.93 -12.43 1.02
C VAL A 45 -5.83 -11.99 -0.13
N PHE A 46 -6.66 -10.99 0.12
CA PHE A 46 -7.54 -10.42 -0.88
C PHE A 46 -7.37 -8.91 -0.91
N LEU A 47 -7.24 -8.34 -2.10
CA LEU A 47 -7.36 -6.90 -2.31
C LEU A 47 -8.84 -6.55 -2.47
N LEU A 48 -9.35 -5.68 -1.61
CA LEU A 48 -10.67 -5.08 -1.74
C LEU A 48 -10.52 -3.66 -2.28
N THR A 49 -11.17 -3.38 -3.39
CA THR A 49 -11.23 -2.03 -3.98
C THR A 49 -12.68 -1.58 -4.13
N LEU A 50 -12.89 -0.26 -4.00
CA LEU A 50 -14.20 0.36 -4.15
C LEU A 50 -14.13 1.40 -5.25
N VAL A 51 -15.07 1.37 -6.16
CA VAL A 51 -15.22 2.35 -7.25
C VAL A 51 -16.61 2.96 -7.17
N LYS A 52 -16.69 4.29 -7.27
CA LYS A 52 -17.98 4.97 -7.30
C LYS A 52 -18.61 4.88 -8.68
N GLU A 53 -19.81 4.33 -8.75
CA GLU A 53 -20.62 4.21 -9.97
C GLU A 53 -21.97 4.91 -9.77
N GLY A 54 -22.05 6.18 -10.18
CA GLY A 54 -23.26 6.98 -9.96
C GLY A 54 -23.57 7.16 -8.47
N ASP A 55 -24.71 6.62 -8.02
CA ASP A 55 -25.17 6.72 -6.63
C ASP A 55 -24.78 5.53 -5.74
N PHE A 56 -24.04 4.55 -6.26
CA PHE A 56 -23.58 3.38 -5.51
C PHE A 56 -22.08 3.16 -5.65
N TYR A 57 -21.55 2.22 -4.86
CA TYR A 57 -20.16 1.79 -4.93
C TYR A 57 -20.11 0.33 -5.41
N GLU A 58 -19.26 0.08 -6.39
CA GLU A 58 -18.89 -1.27 -6.78
C GLU A 58 -17.71 -1.74 -5.95
N ALA A 59 -17.85 -2.90 -5.31
CA ALA A 59 -16.78 -3.54 -4.55
C ALA A 59 -16.17 -4.67 -5.38
N ASN A 60 -14.87 -4.58 -5.62
CA ASN A 60 -14.11 -5.63 -6.31
C ASN A 60 -13.19 -6.33 -5.30
N ILE A 61 -13.17 -7.67 -5.35
CA ILE A 61 -12.33 -8.51 -4.49
C ILE A 61 -11.46 -9.40 -5.38
N GLU A 62 -10.16 -9.24 -5.25
CA GLU A 62 -9.15 -10.01 -5.98
C GLU A 62 -8.26 -10.78 -5.00
N GLN A 63 -8.05 -12.09 -5.21
CA GLN A 63 -7.11 -12.84 -4.42
C GLN A 63 -5.68 -12.56 -4.87
N LEU A 64 -4.82 -12.16 -3.93
CA LEU A 64 -3.38 -11.99 -4.16
C LEU A 64 -2.66 -13.28 -3.73
N MET A 65 -1.81 -13.81 -4.63
CA MET A 65 -1.12 -15.09 -4.41
C MET A 65 0.22 -14.86 -3.69
N LEU A 66 0.15 -14.50 -2.41
CA LEU A 66 1.32 -14.37 -1.55
C LEU A 66 1.73 -15.75 -0.98
N THR A 67 3.02 -15.99 -0.90
CA THR A 67 3.58 -17.26 -0.43
C THR A 67 4.09 -17.21 1.01
N GLY A 68 4.50 -16.04 1.48
CA GLY A 68 5.18 -15.86 2.76
C GLY A 68 6.65 -16.34 2.76
N GLU A 69 7.17 -16.78 1.61
CA GLU A 69 8.55 -17.24 1.47
C GLU A 69 9.52 -16.08 1.26
N SER A 70 9.14 -15.14 0.39
CA SER A 70 9.90 -13.93 0.09
C SER A 70 9.07 -12.69 0.37
N VAL A 71 9.47 -11.91 1.36
CA VAL A 71 8.82 -10.62 1.70
C VAL A 71 8.83 -9.70 0.49
N GLU A 72 9.94 -9.63 -0.23
CA GLU A 72 10.09 -8.73 -1.36
C GLU A 72 9.14 -9.11 -2.51
N GLU A 73 9.06 -10.39 -2.87
CA GLU A 73 8.19 -10.87 -3.95
C GLU A 73 6.71 -10.70 -3.58
N ASP A 74 6.33 -11.06 -2.37
CA ASP A 74 4.97 -10.88 -1.89
C ASP A 74 4.53 -9.40 -1.96
N LEU A 75 5.38 -8.49 -1.51
CA LEU A 75 5.05 -7.07 -1.49
C LEU A 75 5.10 -6.42 -2.89
N LYS A 76 5.88 -6.96 -3.83
CA LYS A 76 5.79 -6.57 -5.25
C LYS A 76 4.41 -6.90 -5.81
N ILE A 77 3.85 -8.07 -5.49
CA ILE A 77 2.49 -8.46 -5.89
C ILE A 77 1.47 -7.45 -5.34
N VAL A 78 1.57 -7.11 -4.04
CA VAL A 78 0.68 -6.14 -3.40
C VAL A 78 0.78 -4.77 -4.06
N ASN A 79 1.99 -4.22 -4.22
CA ASN A 79 2.19 -2.91 -4.84
C ASN A 79 1.67 -2.89 -6.28
N SER A 80 1.96 -3.92 -7.09
CA SER A 80 1.50 -3.99 -8.49
C SER A 80 -0.02 -4.03 -8.60
N ALA A 81 -0.70 -4.73 -7.71
CA ALA A 81 -2.16 -4.77 -7.70
C ALA A 81 -2.76 -3.40 -7.35
N ILE A 82 -2.18 -2.69 -6.36
CA ILE A 82 -2.60 -1.33 -5.99
C ILE A 82 -2.31 -0.33 -7.11
N GLU A 83 -1.14 -0.41 -7.76
CA GLU A 83 -0.79 0.43 -8.91
C GLU A 83 -1.78 0.24 -10.07
N SER A 84 -2.12 -1.02 -10.37
CA SER A 84 -3.09 -1.35 -11.43
C SER A 84 -4.46 -0.73 -11.14
N PHE A 85 -4.92 -0.81 -9.90
CA PHE A 85 -6.14 -0.14 -9.47
C PHE A 85 -6.04 1.38 -9.62
N ALA A 86 -4.99 1.99 -9.08
CA ALA A 86 -4.80 3.44 -9.10
C ALA A 86 -4.66 4.01 -10.53
N GLN A 87 -4.07 3.24 -11.46
CA GLN A 87 -3.99 3.64 -12.87
C GLN A 87 -5.35 3.65 -13.57
N LYS A 88 -6.20 2.66 -13.26
CA LYS A 88 -7.55 2.54 -13.85
C LYS A 88 -8.54 3.53 -13.23
N HIS A 89 -8.41 3.76 -11.93
CA HIS A 89 -9.37 4.53 -11.12
C HIS A 89 -8.67 5.66 -10.37
N LYS A 90 -8.09 6.60 -11.12
CA LYS A 90 -7.24 7.68 -10.58
C LYS A 90 -7.94 8.58 -9.56
N SER A 91 -9.24 8.79 -9.73
CA SER A 91 -10.06 9.61 -8.82
C SER A 91 -10.40 8.90 -7.51
N GLU A 92 -10.34 7.57 -7.50
CA GLU A 92 -10.74 6.75 -6.34
C GLU A 92 -9.57 6.41 -5.42
N TYR A 93 -8.32 6.51 -5.92
CA TYR A 93 -7.15 6.26 -5.10
C TYR A 93 -6.87 7.42 -4.13
N PHE A 94 -6.54 7.09 -2.88
CA PHE A 94 -6.34 8.07 -1.82
C PHE A 94 -4.99 8.79 -1.91
N TRP A 95 -4.83 9.68 -2.90
CA TRP A 95 -3.61 10.45 -3.15
C TRP A 95 -3.23 11.44 -2.04
N ILE A 96 -4.14 11.78 -1.13
CA ILE A 96 -3.88 12.69 -0.01
C ILE A 96 -2.85 12.10 0.97
N HIS A 97 -2.79 10.77 1.09
CA HIS A 97 -1.74 10.12 1.85
C HIS A 97 -0.39 10.31 1.17
N ARG A 98 0.58 10.84 1.94
CA ARG A 98 1.95 11.07 1.45
C ARG A 98 2.72 9.75 1.35
N ARG A 99 2.42 8.94 0.33
CA ARG A 99 2.98 7.59 0.13
C ARG A 99 4.50 7.55 0.05
N PHE A 100 5.13 8.65 -0.41
CA PHE A 100 6.58 8.80 -0.60
C PHE A 100 7.21 9.74 0.43
N LYS A 101 6.62 9.92 1.62
CA LYS A 101 7.13 10.86 2.62
C LYS A 101 8.51 10.48 3.16
N ASN A 102 8.80 9.19 3.25
CA ASN A 102 10.11 8.67 3.58
C ASN A 102 10.82 8.25 2.28
N ARG A 103 12.05 8.73 2.11
CA ARG A 103 12.87 8.45 0.93
C ARG A 103 14.11 7.66 1.33
N PRO A 104 14.69 6.85 0.42
CA PRO A 104 16.03 6.31 0.61
C PRO A 104 17.04 7.40 0.93
N GLU A 105 18.11 7.04 1.62
CA GLU A 105 19.18 7.97 1.96
C GLU A 105 19.76 8.65 0.71
N GLY A 106 19.92 9.97 0.77
CA GLY A 106 20.42 10.78 -0.35
C GLY A 106 19.36 11.19 -1.38
N GLU A 107 18.14 10.65 -1.32
CA GLU A 107 17.08 11.07 -2.23
C GLU A 107 16.29 12.27 -1.72
N LYS A 108 15.91 13.18 -2.64
CA LYS A 108 15.12 14.37 -2.30
C LYS A 108 13.68 14.02 -1.97
N SER A 109 13.07 14.79 -1.07
CA SER A 109 11.64 14.72 -0.79
C SER A 109 10.81 15.05 -2.03
N PHE A 110 9.72 14.33 -2.23
CA PHE A 110 8.71 14.65 -3.24
C PHE A 110 7.74 15.73 -2.78
N TYR A 111 7.71 15.99 -1.48
CA TYR A 111 6.77 16.94 -0.89
C TYR A 111 7.52 18.19 -0.44
N PRO A 112 6.92 19.37 -0.57
CA PRO A 112 7.52 20.60 -0.07
C PRO A 112 7.80 20.48 1.43
N ASP A 113 8.83 21.18 1.90
CA ASP A 113 9.26 21.17 3.29
C ASP A 113 8.10 21.48 4.25
N SER A 114 8.20 20.90 5.44
CA SER A 114 7.17 20.87 6.48
C SER A 114 6.81 22.26 7.08
N ALA A 115 7.34 23.33 6.55
CA ALA A 115 6.98 24.69 6.96
C ALA A 115 5.47 24.95 6.85
N LEU A 116 4.80 24.32 5.87
CA LEU A 116 3.34 24.40 5.72
C LEU A 116 2.55 23.54 6.73
N ARG A 117 3.22 22.70 7.53
CA ARG A 117 2.51 21.88 8.54
C ARG A 117 1.97 22.68 9.72
N LYS A 118 2.51 23.87 9.99
CA LYS A 118 2.13 24.69 11.14
C LYS A 118 0.82 25.47 10.92
N GLU A 119 0.34 25.57 9.69
CA GLU A 119 -0.87 26.34 9.36
C GLU A 119 -2.18 25.51 9.40
N TRP A 120 -2.09 24.16 9.58
CA TRP A 120 -3.26 23.28 9.57
C TRP A 120 -3.50 22.51 10.89
N LEU A 121 -2.72 22.82 11.91
CA LEU A 121 -2.89 22.34 13.28
C LEU A 121 -3.18 23.52 14.22
#